data_05bb6925fe29da3557f55f6b5defb237
#
_entry.id   05bb6925fe29da3557f55f6b5defb237
#
_cell.length_a   1.000
_cell.length_b   1.000
_cell.length_c   1.000
_cell.angle_alpha   90.00
_cell.angle_beta   90.00
_cell.angle_gamma   90.00
#
_symmetry.space_group_name_H-M   'P 1'
#
loop_
_entity.id
_entity.type
_entity.pdbx_description
1 polymer ?
#
loop_
_entity_poly.entity_id
_entity_poly.type
_entity_poly.pdbx_seq_one_letter_code
_entity_poly.pdbx_strand_id
1 'polypeptide(L)'
;MSEDAVRRTTPLVISVCYVRHAVSEPQACARFVSDIFGLQQVADQDGELAFRSDDRFRTVSLSRDRSEGASIGIEVWDDATLQEIGERLRRQGFAVRPANPDECRRRYVQSAVLADDASGNRIDLVTRPTQSGRRYFPPRDAGIVQFHGIGLRSTDHVRDLAFWRLLGAEVTDWVGNIAYLRIDDLHHRIALHPSRQNGLLYAAFEVEALDQIMQNSYFMQENQVKIVQGPGRQSASNQIFLHIEGPDGLILSYVNGMADIGDRPRPARQFPLTATSLCNWGSESKGVLELSARA
;
A
#
# COMPACT_ATOMS: atom_id res chain seq x y z
N MET A 1 -15.05 17.17 38.05
CA MET A 1 -15.15 16.76 36.63
C MET A 1 -13.86 17.21 35.96
N SER A 2 -12.86 16.35 35.93
CA SER A 2 -11.56 16.62 35.34
C SER A 2 -11.65 16.53 33.83
N GLU A 3 -11.36 17.62 33.15
CA GLU A 3 -11.10 17.70 31.74
C GLU A 3 -9.76 16.99 31.44
N ASP A 4 -9.76 15.68 31.38
CA ASP A 4 -8.74 14.96 30.63
C ASP A 4 -9.06 15.13 29.15
N ALA A 5 -8.67 16.29 28.61
CA ALA A 5 -8.59 16.51 27.19
C ALA A 5 -7.68 15.40 26.63
N VAL A 6 -8.27 14.46 25.93
CA VAL A 6 -7.57 13.51 25.08
C VAL A 6 -6.68 14.34 24.16
N ARG A 7 -5.41 14.48 24.50
CA ARG A 7 -4.41 15.07 23.61
C ARG A 7 -4.40 14.19 22.37
N ARG A 8 -4.94 14.68 21.28
CA ARG A 8 -4.67 14.15 19.95
C ARG A 8 -3.15 14.15 19.80
N THR A 9 -2.53 13.02 19.94
CA THR A 9 -1.16 12.87 19.49
C THR A 9 -1.20 12.98 17.98
N THR A 10 -0.53 13.99 17.42
CA THR A 10 -0.37 14.14 15.97
C THR A 10 0.08 12.79 15.41
N PRO A 11 -0.60 12.23 14.40
CA PRO A 11 -0.17 10.96 13.80
C PRO A 11 1.30 11.09 13.39
N LEU A 12 2.10 10.08 13.66
CA LEU A 12 3.53 10.09 13.29
C LEU A 12 3.72 9.94 11.78
N VAL A 13 2.77 9.28 11.13
CA VAL A 13 2.77 8.94 9.71
C VAL A 13 1.65 9.71 9.01
N ILE A 14 1.93 10.22 7.81
CA ILE A 14 0.98 10.97 6.98
C ILE A 14 0.29 10.05 5.98
N SER A 15 1.09 9.29 5.21
CA SER A 15 0.57 8.52 4.08
C SER A 15 1.48 7.35 3.68
N VAL A 16 0.91 6.37 2.98
CA VAL A 16 1.67 5.49 2.11
C VAL A 16 1.90 6.24 0.80
N CYS A 17 3.15 6.54 0.46
CA CYS A 17 3.43 7.49 -0.62
C CYS A 17 3.93 6.84 -1.91
N TYR A 18 4.59 5.68 -1.85
CA TYR A 18 4.99 4.94 -3.04
C TYR A 18 5.27 3.46 -2.77
N VAL A 19 5.35 2.69 -3.85
CA VAL A 19 5.96 1.36 -3.87
C VAL A 19 7.07 1.33 -4.93
N ARG A 20 8.21 0.69 -4.59
CA ARG A 20 9.28 0.33 -5.52
C ARG A 20 9.29 -1.18 -5.65
N HIS A 21 9.31 -1.69 -6.85
CA HIS A 21 9.23 -3.13 -7.10
C HIS A 21 10.28 -3.57 -8.12
N ALA A 22 11.03 -4.62 -7.77
CA ALA A 22 11.98 -5.22 -8.69
C ALA A 22 11.24 -6.25 -9.59
N VAL A 23 11.42 -6.12 -10.90
CA VAL A 23 10.74 -6.94 -11.90
C VAL A 23 11.74 -7.55 -12.88
N SER A 24 11.45 -8.74 -13.43
CA SER A 24 12.30 -9.39 -14.41
C SER A 24 12.13 -8.77 -15.81
N GLU A 25 10.89 -8.35 -16.12
CA GLU A 25 10.48 -7.79 -17.42
C GLU A 25 9.96 -6.35 -17.30
N PRO A 26 10.82 -5.34 -17.01
CA PRO A 26 10.37 -3.96 -16.72
C PRO A 26 9.48 -3.35 -17.81
N GLN A 27 9.80 -3.63 -19.11
CA GLN A 27 9.04 -3.05 -20.21
C GLN A 27 7.63 -3.69 -20.35
N ALA A 28 7.49 -4.98 -20.05
CA ALA A 28 6.19 -5.63 -20.03
C ALA A 28 5.34 -5.11 -18.85
N CYS A 29 5.95 -5.01 -17.66
CA CYS A 29 5.30 -4.42 -16.49
C CYS A 29 4.95 -2.95 -16.73
N ALA A 30 5.82 -2.17 -17.38
CA ALA A 30 5.55 -0.76 -17.70
C ALA A 30 4.33 -0.58 -18.57
N ARG A 31 4.22 -1.36 -19.67
CA ARG A 31 3.03 -1.35 -20.53
C ARG A 31 1.77 -1.75 -19.75
N PHE A 32 1.87 -2.76 -18.90
CA PHE A 32 0.74 -3.15 -18.06
C PHE A 32 0.31 -2.03 -17.12
N VAL A 33 1.26 -1.41 -16.41
CA VAL A 33 1.00 -0.33 -15.43
C VAL A 33 0.45 0.92 -16.12
N SER A 34 0.97 1.28 -17.31
CA SER A 34 0.55 2.46 -18.06
C SER A 34 -0.73 2.21 -18.87
N ASP A 35 -0.69 1.27 -19.81
CA ASP A 35 -1.71 1.18 -20.86
C ASP A 35 -2.92 0.36 -20.41
N ILE A 36 -2.70 -0.60 -19.49
CA ILE A 36 -3.76 -1.48 -18.99
C ILE A 36 -4.31 -0.96 -17.66
N PHE A 37 -3.45 -0.73 -16.67
CA PHE A 37 -3.89 -0.26 -15.35
C PHE A 37 -4.25 1.23 -15.36
N GLY A 38 -3.53 2.06 -16.12
CA GLY A 38 -3.86 3.48 -16.32
C GLY A 38 -3.08 4.43 -15.41
N LEU A 39 -1.84 4.10 -15.01
CA LEU A 39 -0.96 5.06 -14.35
C LEU A 39 -0.19 5.88 -15.38
N GLN A 40 0.05 7.13 -15.08
CA GLN A 40 0.86 8.00 -15.92
C GLN A 40 2.34 7.71 -15.76
N GLN A 41 3.00 7.26 -16.83
CA GLN A 41 4.45 7.16 -16.85
C GLN A 41 5.09 8.55 -16.76
N VAL A 42 6.12 8.70 -15.95
CA VAL A 42 6.93 9.92 -15.83
C VAL A 42 8.33 9.68 -16.36
N ALA A 43 9.05 10.77 -16.66
CA ALA A 43 10.41 10.66 -17.18
C ALA A 43 11.29 9.89 -16.19
N ASP A 44 11.94 8.87 -16.71
CA ASP A 44 12.90 8.06 -15.97
C ASP A 44 14.18 8.87 -15.68
N GLN A 45 14.67 8.72 -14.47
CA GLN A 45 16.03 9.09 -14.09
C GLN A 45 16.63 7.86 -13.38
N ASP A 46 17.83 7.50 -13.68
CA ASP A 46 18.59 6.42 -13.04
C ASP A 46 18.14 4.97 -13.38
N GLY A 47 17.46 4.72 -14.51
CA GLY A 47 17.14 3.37 -15.00
C GLY A 47 15.93 2.71 -14.31
N GLU A 48 15.15 3.46 -13.53
CA GLU A 48 13.85 3.03 -13.00
C GLU A 48 12.72 3.56 -13.88
N LEU A 49 11.73 2.71 -14.16
CA LEU A 49 10.48 3.14 -14.80
C LEU A 49 9.52 3.62 -13.71
N ALA A 50 9.18 4.89 -13.74
CA ALA A 50 8.36 5.53 -12.72
C ALA A 50 6.98 5.92 -13.23
N PHE A 51 5.98 5.78 -12.36
CA PHE A 51 4.58 6.07 -12.65
C PHE A 51 3.95 6.84 -11.49
N ARG A 52 3.01 7.69 -11.82
CA ARG A 52 2.22 8.42 -10.83
C ARG A 52 0.72 8.18 -11.00
N SER A 53 0.00 8.33 -9.90
CA SER A 53 -1.46 8.19 -9.80
C SER A 53 -2.15 9.46 -9.29
N ASP A 54 -1.35 10.44 -8.86
CA ASP A 54 -1.82 11.65 -8.18
C ASP A 54 -0.81 12.79 -8.33
N ASP A 55 -0.83 13.78 -7.44
CA ASP A 55 0.07 14.94 -7.46
C ASP A 55 1.52 14.62 -7.12
N ARG A 56 1.82 13.46 -6.55
CA ARG A 56 3.19 13.03 -6.27
C ARG A 56 3.95 12.80 -7.58
N PHE A 57 5.25 13.04 -7.56
CA PHE A 57 6.09 12.81 -8.74
C PHE A 57 6.03 11.35 -9.18
N ARG A 58 5.97 10.41 -8.23
CA ARG A 58 5.77 8.98 -8.49
C ARG A 58 5.08 8.28 -7.34
N THR A 59 4.33 7.24 -7.64
CA THR A 59 3.69 6.33 -6.68
C THR A 59 4.07 4.87 -6.92
N VAL A 60 4.55 4.53 -8.11
CA VAL A 60 5.10 3.22 -8.46
C VAL A 60 6.42 3.39 -9.18
N SER A 61 7.41 2.56 -8.83
CA SER A 61 8.67 2.43 -9.57
C SER A 61 8.97 0.98 -9.83
N LEU A 62 9.41 0.70 -11.06
CA LEU A 62 9.82 -0.63 -11.51
C LEU A 62 11.29 -0.61 -11.91
N SER A 63 12.07 -1.56 -11.42
CA SER A 63 13.50 -1.70 -11.71
C SER A 63 13.88 -3.14 -11.99
N ARG A 64 14.93 -3.36 -12.79
CA ARG A 64 15.60 -4.66 -12.88
C ARG A 64 16.53 -4.92 -11.71
N ASP A 65 16.98 -3.86 -11.07
CA ASP A 65 17.92 -3.99 -9.97
C ASP A 65 17.22 -4.58 -8.73
N ARG A 66 17.61 -5.80 -8.40
CA ARG A 66 17.12 -6.51 -7.22
C ARG A 66 18.00 -6.26 -5.99
N SER A 67 19.10 -5.54 -6.12
CA SER A 67 20.06 -5.33 -5.03
C SER A 67 19.47 -4.51 -3.88
N GLU A 68 18.61 -3.53 -4.20
CA GLU A 68 17.90 -2.75 -3.19
C GLU A 68 16.57 -3.40 -2.74
N GLY A 69 16.09 -4.41 -3.48
CA GLY A 69 14.82 -5.08 -3.22
C GLY A 69 13.59 -4.21 -3.48
N ALA A 70 12.42 -4.77 -3.20
CA ALA A 70 11.17 -3.99 -3.15
C ALA A 70 11.16 -3.11 -1.89
N SER A 71 10.58 -1.90 -1.97
CA SER A 71 10.38 -1.06 -0.79
C SER A 71 9.06 -0.28 -0.85
N ILE A 72 8.57 0.08 0.33
CA ILE A 72 7.34 0.85 0.52
C ILE A 72 7.70 2.18 1.19
N GLY A 73 7.35 3.29 0.56
CA GLY A 73 7.51 4.63 1.11
C GLY A 73 6.37 5.00 2.06
N ILE A 74 6.73 5.37 3.27
CA ILE A 74 5.83 5.88 4.30
C ILE A 74 6.25 7.30 4.64
N GLU A 75 5.38 8.26 4.34
CA GLU A 75 5.62 9.66 4.60
C GLU A 75 5.41 9.99 6.08
N VAL A 76 6.35 10.68 6.66
CA VAL A 76 6.30 11.23 8.03
C VAL A 76 6.36 12.76 7.99
N TRP A 77 5.95 13.42 9.09
CA TRP A 77 5.77 14.87 9.12
C TRP A 77 7.04 15.67 8.85
N ASP A 78 8.12 15.30 9.50
CA ASP A 78 9.38 16.04 9.45
C ASP A 78 10.59 15.17 9.82
N ASP A 79 11.77 15.76 9.72
CA ASP A 79 13.02 15.08 10.03
C ASP A 79 13.14 14.72 11.53
N ALA A 80 12.50 15.47 12.43
CA ALA A 80 12.49 15.15 13.85
C ALA A 80 11.69 13.89 14.12
N THR A 81 10.48 13.79 13.55
CA THR A 81 9.64 12.59 13.59
C THR A 81 10.34 11.39 12.94
N LEU A 82 11.04 11.61 11.82
CA LEU A 82 11.81 10.58 11.13
C LEU A 82 12.88 9.98 12.04
N GLN A 83 13.64 10.82 12.74
CA GLN A 83 14.68 10.38 13.68
C GLN A 83 14.05 9.66 14.89
N GLU A 84 13.00 10.20 15.44
CA GLU A 84 12.30 9.61 16.59
C GLU A 84 11.81 8.19 16.29
N ILE A 85 11.13 7.99 15.15
CA ILE A 85 10.66 6.66 14.73
C ILE A 85 11.87 5.72 14.52
N GLY A 86 12.92 6.19 13.83
CA GLY A 86 14.13 5.41 13.61
C GLY A 86 14.77 4.93 14.92
N GLU A 87 14.83 5.79 15.94
CA GLU A 87 15.34 5.43 17.25
C GLU A 87 14.42 4.45 18.02
N ARG A 88 13.11 4.62 17.93
CA ARG A 88 12.14 3.68 18.51
C ARG A 88 12.32 2.28 17.94
N LEU A 89 12.42 2.18 16.60
CA LEU A 89 12.62 0.92 15.90
C LEU A 89 13.95 0.24 16.30
N ARG A 90 15.08 0.99 16.33
CA ARG A 90 16.38 0.46 16.76
C ARG A 90 16.35 -0.08 18.19
N ARG A 91 15.71 0.65 19.13
CA ARG A 91 15.56 0.20 20.52
C ARG A 91 14.78 -1.11 20.65
N GLN A 92 13.90 -1.40 19.69
CA GLN A 92 13.14 -2.65 19.63
C GLN A 92 13.82 -3.75 18.78
N GLY A 93 15.06 -3.48 18.32
CA GLY A 93 15.89 -4.46 17.62
C GLY A 93 15.57 -4.64 16.15
N PHE A 94 14.87 -3.68 15.52
CA PHE A 94 14.69 -3.67 14.07
C PHE A 94 15.93 -3.11 13.35
N ALA A 95 16.21 -3.62 12.14
CA ALA A 95 17.26 -3.10 11.28
C ALA A 95 16.87 -1.71 10.76
N VAL A 96 17.68 -0.69 11.07
CA VAL A 96 17.37 0.71 10.71
C VAL A 96 18.65 1.45 10.36
N ARG A 97 18.67 2.11 9.21
CA ARG A 97 19.79 2.98 8.80
C ARG A 97 19.27 4.25 8.11
N PRO A 98 20.03 5.36 8.18
CA PRO A 98 19.74 6.51 7.34
C PRO A 98 20.02 6.17 5.87
N ALA A 99 19.25 6.76 4.96
CA ALA A 99 19.56 6.73 3.55
C ALA A 99 20.67 7.74 3.23
N ASN A 100 21.52 7.41 2.28
CA ASN A 100 22.48 8.37 1.76
C ASN A 100 21.82 9.33 0.74
N PRO A 101 22.51 10.44 0.34
CA PRO A 101 21.93 11.41 -0.58
C PRO A 101 21.50 10.83 -1.93
N ASP A 102 22.20 9.82 -2.46
CA ASP A 102 21.87 9.16 -3.73
C ASP A 102 20.58 8.32 -3.60
N GLU A 103 20.45 7.64 -2.47
CA GLU A 103 19.22 6.88 -2.15
C GLU A 103 18.00 7.80 -2.01
N CYS A 104 18.17 8.98 -1.38
CA CYS A 104 17.11 9.97 -1.27
C CYS A 104 16.74 10.53 -2.65
N ARG A 105 17.73 10.85 -3.52
CA ARG A 105 17.47 11.32 -4.89
C ARG A 105 16.69 10.28 -5.70
N ARG A 106 17.14 9.01 -5.69
CA ARG A 106 16.43 7.91 -6.39
C ARG A 106 15.02 7.69 -5.87
N ARG A 107 14.74 8.05 -4.60
CA ARG A 107 13.42 7.98 -3.98
C ARG A 107 12.59 9.24 -4.18
N TYR A 108 13.17 10.31 -4.73
CA TYR A 108 12.53 11.61 -4.89
C TYR A 108 11.97 12.15 -3.56
N VAL A 109 12.78 12.08 -2.50
CA VAL A 109 12.45 12.52 -1.15
C VAL A 109 13.54 13.42 -0.58
N GLN A 110 13.21 14.25 0.40
CA GLN A 110 14.22 15.10 1.06
C GLN A 110 15.13 14.28 1.95
N SER A 111 14.57 13.48 2.84
CA SER A 111 15.31 12.62 3.76
C SER A 111 14.63 11.26 3.87
N ALA A 112 15.40 10.23 4.20
CA ALA A 112 14.85 8.90 4.44
C ALA A 112 15.62 8.13 5.52
N VAL A 113 14.88 7.28 6.22
CA VAL A 113 15.39 6.21 7.07
C VAL A 113 14.85 4.89 6.52
N LEU A 114 15.75 3.97 6.22
CA LEU A 114 15.40 2.65 5.69
C LEU A 114 15.34 1.66 6.85
N ALA A 115 14.20 0.98 6.98
CA ALA A 115 13.95 -0.02 8.01
C ALA A 115 13.42 -1.30 7.38
N ASP A 116 13.72 -2.43 7.99
CA ASP A 116 13.11 -3.71 7.62
C ASP A 116 12.17 -4.13 8.76
N ASP A 117 10.94 -4.54 8.41
CA ASP A 117 10.06 -5.20 9.38
C ASP A 117 10.59 -6.59 9.76
N ALA A 118 9.92 -7.30 10.63
CA ALA A 118 10.40 -8.60 11.10
C ALA A 118 10.36 -9.69 10.02
N SER A 119 9.50 -9.54 9.04
CA SER A 119 9.42 -10.41 7.87
C SER A 119 10.49 -10.09 6.82
N GLY A 120 11.18 -8.94 6.94
CA GLY A 120 12.17 -8.47 5.97
C GLY A 120 11.57 -7.62 4.84
N ASN A 121 10.35 -7.10 5.00
CA ASN A 121 9.83 -6.10 4.08
C ASN A 121 10.52 -4.77 4.32
N ARG A 122 11.09 -4.16 3.27
CA ARG A 122 11.73 -2.86 3.33
C ARG A 122 10.72 -1.74 3.39
N ILE A 123 10.79 -0.93 4.46
CA ILE A 123 9.97 0.25 4.67
C ILE A 123 10.88 1.48 4.63
N ASP A 124 10.65 2.35 3.67
CA ASP A 124 11.35 3.63 3.53
C ASP A 124 10.51 4.69 4.27
N LEU A 125 10.94 5.07 5.49
CA LEU A 125 10.36 6.22 6.19
C LEU A 125 10.93 7.47 5.55
N VAL A 126 10.08 8.37 5.05
CA VAL A 126 10.53 9.49 4.21
C VAL A 126 9.90 10.81 4.61
N THR A 127 10.60 11.91 4.35
CA THR A 127 10.06 13.27 4.48
C THR A 127 9.98 13.93 3.12
N ARG A 128 8.91 14.72 2.93
CA ARG A 128 8.72 15.59 1.76
C ARG A 128 8.96 14.87 0.43
N PRO A 129 8.15 13.86 0.09
CA PRO A 129 8.18 13.28 -1.25
C PRO A 129 7.91 14.37 -2.29
N THR A 130 8.66 14.34 -3.39
CA THR A 130 8.58 15.36 -4.44
C THR A 130 7.19 15.37 -5.06
N GLN A 131 6.61 16.56 -5.17
CA GLN A 131 5.36 16.80 -5.87
C GLN A 131 5.63 17.13 -7.34
N SER A 132 4.76 16.65 -8.23
CA SER A 132 4.95 16.81 -9.67
C SER A 132 4.78 18.27 -10.15
N GLY A 133 3.93 19.05 -9.50
CA GLY A 133 3.52 20.36 -9.97
C GLY A 133 2.77 20.37 -11.32
N ARG A 134 2.48 19.20 -11.87
CA ARG A 134 1.75 19.01 -13.14
C ARG A 134 0.48 18.24 -12.88
N ARG A 135 -0.59 18.56 -13.60
CA ARG A 135 -1.83 17.79 -13.55
C ARG A 135 -1.56 16.32 -13.88
N TYR A 136 -2.19 15.41 -13.14
CA TYR A 136 -2.22 13.99 -13.46
C TYR A 136 -3.00 13.78 -14.76
N PHE A 137 -2.40 13.08 -15.71
CA PHE A 137 -2.98 12.82 -17.02
C PHE A 137 -2.55 11.43 -17.53
N PRO A 138 -3.29 10.37 -17.18
CA PRO A 138 -2.96 9.01 -17.58
C PRO A 138 -3.24 8.76 -19.07
N PRO A 139 -2.57 7.76 -19.70
CA PRO A 139 -2.83 7.39 -21.09
C PRO A 139 -4.22 6.73 -21.27
N ARG A 140 -4.75 6.11 -20.22
CA ARG A 140 -6.10 5.58 -20.14
C ARG A 140 -6.81 6.13 -18.92
N ASP A 141 -8.00 6.65 -19.12
CA ASP A 141 -8.85 7.10 -18.03
C ASP A 141 -9.47 5.88 -17.32
N ALA A 142 -8.84 5.49 -16.22
CA ALA A 142 -9.30 4.42 -15.33
C ALA A 142 -10.06 4.97 -14.11
N GLY A 143 -10.25 6.30 -14.03
CA GLY A 143 -10.85 6.99 -12.91
C GLY A 143 -9.97 7.01 -11.65
N ILE A 144 -8.66 6.77 -11.77
CA ILE A 144 -7.74 6.76 -10.62
C ILE A 144 -7.57 8.19 -10.09
N VAL A 145 -7.74 8.36 -8.77
CA VAL A 145 -7.60 9.66 -8.10
C VAL A 145 -6.39 9.72 -7.18
N GLN A 146 -5.97 8.60 -6.58
CA GLN A 146 -4.79 8.56 -5.72
C GLN A 146 -4.26 7.15 -5.44
N PHE A 147 -3.01 7.08 -4.99
CA PHE A 147 -2.48 5.89 -4.35
C PHE A 147 -3.11 5.72 -2.97
N HIS A 148 -3.77 4.60 -2.74
CA HIS A 148 -4.61 4.40 -1.56
C HIS A 148 -3.89 3.69 -0.43
N GLY A 149 -3.23 2.57 -0.71
CA GLY A 149 -2.62 1.75 0.33
C GLY A 149 -2.05 0.44 -0.22
N ILE A 150 -1.67 -0.45 0.70
CA ILE A 150 -0.95 -1.68 0.38
C ILE A 150 -1.46 -2.89 1.16
N GLY A 151 -1.31 -4.07 0.57
CA GLY A 151 -1.28 -5.35 1.27
C GLY A 151 0.14 -5.87 1.34
N LEU A 152 0.57 -6.33 2.51
CA LEU A 152 1.88 -6.92 2.76
C LEU A 152 1.74 -8.37 3.22
N ARG A 153 2.67 -9.21 2.75
CA ARG A 153 2.87 -10.57 3.25
C ARG A 153 3.71 -10.52 4.52
N SER A 154 3.30 -11.25 5.53
CA SER A 154 3.93 -11.27 6.84
C SER A 154 4.25 -12.71 7.26
N THR A 155 5.53 -12.99 7.49
CA THR A 155 6.02 -14.29 7.99
C THR A 155 6.17 -14.31 9.51
N ASP A 156 6.26 -13.13 10.14
CA ASP A 156 6.27 -12.93 11.60
C ASP A 156 5.23 -11.87 12.00
N HIS A 157 3.99 -12.29 11.96
CA HIS A 157 2.86 -11.38 12.10
C HIS A 157 2.83 -10.60 13.42
N VAL A 158 3.28 -11.21 14.51
CA VAL A 158 3.30 -10.57 15.84
C VAL A 158 4.33 -9.44 15.88
N ARG A 159 5.52 -9.68 15.36
CA ARG A 159 6.59 -8.67 15.34
C ARG A 159 6.35 -7.60 14.26
N ASP A 160 5.75 -7.97 13.12
CA ASP A 160 5.36 -6.98 12.11
C ASP A 160 4.30 -6.02 12.64
N LEU A 161 3.32 -6.51 13.38
CA LEU A 161 2.36 -5.65 14.09
C LEU A 161 3.04 -4.73 15.10
N ALA A 162 4.03 -5.22 15.84
CA ALA A 162 4.80 -4.38 16.75
C ALA A 162 5.57 -3.30 15.99
N PHE A 163 6.17 -3.62 14.84
CA PHE A 163 6.81 -2.64 13.96
C PHE A 163 5.86 -1.52 13.54
N TRP A 164 4.70 -1.87 12.98
CA TRP A 164 3.73 -0.88 12.50
C TRP A 164 3.14 -0.01 13.63
N ARG A 165 2.94 -0.59 14.82
CA ARG A 165 2.52 0.17 16.01
C ARG A 165 3.55 1.21 16.46
N LEU A 166 4.85 0.93 16.30
CA LEU A 166 5.91 1.91 16.59
C LEU A 166 5.88 3.10 15.63
N LEU A 167 5.35 2.92 14.43
CA LEU A 167 5.08 3.98 13.47
C LEU A 167 3.78 4.77 13.77
N GLY A 168 3.00 4.33 14.74
CA GLY A 168 1.72 4.95 15.10
C GLY A 168 0.51 4.34 14.37
N ALA A 169 0.69 3.25 13.64
CA ALA A 169 -0.45 2.57 13.01
C ALA A 169 -1.30 1.82 14.06
N GLU A 170 -2.61 1.85 13.88
CA GLU A 170 -3.57 1.20 14.77
C GLU A 170 -4.34 0.10 14.05
N VAL A 171 -4.55 -1.03 14.72
CA VAL A 171 -5.43 -2.08 14.18
C VAL A 171 -6.86 -1.62 14.25
N THR A 172 -7.52 -1.58 13.11
CA THR A 172 -8.93 -1.23 13.01
C THR A 172 -9.82 -2.45 13.15
N ASP A 173 -9.52 -3.52 12.41
CA ASP A 173 -10.25 -4.78 12.43
C ASP A 173 -9.34 -5.96 12.05
N TRP A 174 -9.86 -7.16 12.29
CA TRP A 174 -9.27 -8.42 11.91
C TRP A 174 -10.22 -9.24 11.06
N VAL A 175 -9.67 -9.95 10.06
CA VAL A 175 -10.37 -11.06 9.39
C VAL A 175 -9.50 -12.31 9.53
N GLY A 176 -9.91 -13.23 10.39
CA GLY A 176 -9.00 -14.28 10.86
C GLY A 176 -7.75 -13.66 11.51
N ASN A 177 -6.61 -13.94 10.90
CA ASN A 177 -5.32 -13.36 11.31
C ASN A 177 -4.85 -12.22 10.38
N ILE A 178 -5.66 -11.79 9.40
CA ILE A 178 -5.35 -10.62 8.60
C ILE A 178 -5.61 -9.37 9.44
N ALA A 179 -4.62 -8.50 9.59
CA ALA A 179 -4.75 -7.25 10.33
C ALA A 179 -4.92 -6.07 9.38
N TYR A 180 -5.96 -5.28 9.56
CA TYR A 180 -6.16 -4.02 8.87
C TYR A 180 -5.69 -2.87 9.76
N LEU A 181 -4.72 -2.08 9.25
CA LEU A 181 -4.05 -1.02 9.99
C LEU A 181 -4.36 0.35 9.38
N ARG A 182 -4.86 1.25 10.22
CA ARG A 182 -5.04 2.66 9.86
C ARG A 182 -3.84 3.51 10.28
N ILE A 183 -3.64 4.60 9.55
CA ILE A 183 -2.71 5.69 9.85
C ILE A 183 -3.40 7.05 9.74
N ASP A 184 -4.62 7.07 9.26
CA ASP A 184 -5.51 8.22 9.09
C ASP A 184 -6.96 7.86 9.48
N ASP A 185 -7.93 8.66 9.07
CA ASP A 185 -9.36 8.49 9.41
C ASP A 185 -10.03 7.32 8.65
N LEU A 186 -9.40 6.80 7.59
CA LEU A 186 -9.93 5.66 6.85
C LEU A 186 -9.66 4.33 7.58
N HIS A 187 -10.51 3.35 7.29
CA HIS A 187 -10.44 2.04 7.94
C HIS A 187 -9.05 1.40 7.89
N HIS A 188 -8.34 1.47 6.77
CA HIS A 188 -6.96 1.01 6.68
C HIS A 188 -6.23 1.58 5.46
N ARG A 189 -4.92 1.70 5.59
CA ARG A 189 -3.99 1.95 4.50
C ARG A 189 -3.04 0.78 4.30
N ILE A 190 -2.92 -0.07 5.30
CA ILE A 190 -2.03 -1.22 5.31
C ILE A 190 -2.84 -2.45 5.73
N ALA A 191 -2.71 -3.54 4.99
CA ALA A 191 -3.24 -4.85 5.37
C ALA A 191 -2.08 -5.83 5.51
N LEU A 192 -1.91 -6.44 6.68
CA LEU A 192 -0.93 -7.49 6.93
C LEU A 192 -1.57 -8.85 6.75
N HIS A 193 -1.12 -9.60 5.76
CA HIS A 193 -1.61 -10.93 5.45
C HIS A 193 -0.59 -11.98 5.91
N PRO A 194 -0.94 -12.88 6.84
CA PRO A 194 -0.08 -14.00 7.17
C PRO A 194 0.30 -14.80 5.94
N SER A 195 1.59 -15.08 5.78
CA SER A 195 2.13 -15.76 4.60
C SER A 195 3.38 -16.56 4.96
N ARG A 196 3.79 -17.45 4.06
CA ARG A 196 5.07 -18.16 4.15
C ARG A 196 6.23 -17.40 3.54
N GLN A 197 5.96 -16.30 2.88
CA GLN A 197 6.94 -15.41 2.24
C GLN A 197 6.64 -13.96 2.58
N ASN A 198 7.63 -13.10 2.52
CA ASN A 198 7.48 -11.67 2.65
C ASN A 198 7.18 -11.01 1.30
N GLY A 199 6.99 -9.70 1.28
CA GLY A 199 6.87 -8.87 0.08
C GLY A 199 5.54 -8.16 -0.03
N LEU A 200 5.46 -7.31 -1.02
CA LEU A 200 4.23 -6.64 -1.43
C LEU A 200 3.24 -7.69 -1.93
N LEU A 201 2.04 -7.71 -1.37
CA LEU A 201 0.95 -8.55 -1.85
C LEU A 201 0.17 -7.84 -2.96
N TYR A 202 -0.21 -6.58 -2.70
CA TYR A 202 -0.84 -5.73 -3.71
C TYR A 202 -0.60 -4.24 -3.40
N ALA A 203 -0.69 -3.40 -4.43
CA ALA A 203 -0.77 -1.96 -4.33
C ALA A 203 -2.17 -1.50 -4.77
N ALA A 204 -2.84 -0.69 -3.94
CA ALA A 204 -4.22 -0.27 -4.14
C ALA A 204 -4.29 1.21 -4.53
N PHE A 205 -5.16 1.50 -5.52
CA PHE A 205 -5.39 2.84 -6.06
C PHE A 205 -6.88 3.16 -5.99
N GLU A 206 -7.19 4.29 -5.39
CA GLU A 206 -8.56 4.75 -5.30
C GLU A 206 -9.06 5.26 -6.64
N VAL A 207 -10.29 4.91 -6.98
CA VAL A 207 -10.99 5.41 -8.16
C VAL A 207 -12.20 6.25 -7.72
N GLU A 208 -12.69 7.11 -8.62
CA GLU A 208 -13.71 8.10 -8.34
C GLU A 208 -15.02 7.49 -7.83
N ALA A 209 -15.46 6.36 -8.40
CA ALA A 209 -16.75 5.74 -8.05
C ALA A 209 -16.78 4.23 -8.33
N LEU A 210 -17.86 3.58 -7.90
CA LEU A 210 -18.15 2.18 -8.22
C LEU A 210 -18.19 1.93 -9.74
N ASP A 211 -18.68 2.89 -10.51
CA ASP A 211 -18.77 2.74 -11.97
C ASP A 211 -17.41 2.49 -12.60
N GLN A 212 -16.35 3.13 -12.11
CA GLN A 212 -14.98 2.89 -12.59
C GLN A 212 -14.49 1.48 -12.22
N ILE A 213 -14.87 0.94 -11.05
CA ILE A 213 -14.58 -0.47 -10.72
C ILE A 213 -15.20 -1.40 -11.74
N MET A 214 -16.48 -1.18 -12.10
CA MET A 214 -17.19 -2.01 -13.05
C MET A 214 -16.64 -1.85 -14.47
N GLN A 215 -16.41 -0.63 -14.94
CA GLN A 215 -15.81 -0.35 -16.25
C GLN A 215 -14.43 -1.00 -16.38
N ASN A 216 -13.58 -0.85 -15.35
CA ASN A 216 -12.28 -1.50 -15.31
C ASN A 216 -12.39 -3.02 -15.31
N SER A 217 -13.38 -3.61 -14.63
CA SER A 217 -13.61 -5.05 -14.65
C SER A 217 -13.92 -5.57 -16.07
N TYR A 218 -14.79 -4.89 -16.81
CA TYR A 218 -15.08 -5.23 -18.21
C TYR A 218 -13.84 -5.05 -19.10
N PHE A 219 -13.14 -3.92 -18.96
CA PHE A 219 -11.93 -3.67 -19.72
C PHE A 219 -10.85 -4.74 -19.47
N MET A 220 -10.67 -5.22 -18.23
CA MET A 220 -9.74 -6.31 -17.93
C MET A 220 -10.15 -7.61 -18.60
N GLN A 221 -11.45 -7.92 -18.63
CA GLN A 221 -11.95 -9.12 -19.30
C GLN A 221 -11.73 -9.06 -20.82
N GLU A 222 -12.03 -7.94 -21.46
CA GLU A 222 -11.79 -7.73 -22.91
C GLU A 222 -10.32 -7.83 -23.27
N ASN A 223 -9.42 -7.37 -22.42
CA ASN A 223 -7.98 -7.46 -22.62
C ASN A 223 -7.33 -8.75 -22.07
N GLN A 224 -8.15 -9.73 -21.65
CA GLN A 224 -7.71 -11.02 -21.12
C GLN A 224 -6.74 -10.89 -19.93
N VAL A 225 -6.86 -9.84 -19.13
CA VAL A 225 -6.07 -9.64 -17.92
C VAL A 225 -6.63 -10.51 -16.81
N LYS A 226 -5.76 -11.18 -16.08
CA LYS A 226 -6.16 -12.02 -14.95
C LYS A 226 -6.76 -11.19 -13.82
N ILE A 227 -8.07 -11.35 -13.57
CA ILE A 227 -8.73 -10.85 -12.37
C ILE A 227 -8.49 -11.88 -11.27
N VAL A 228 -7.70 -11.48 -10.27
CA VAL A 228 -7.39 -12.30 -9.09
C VAL A 228 -8.62 -12.42 -8.19
N GLN A 229 -9.28 -11.30 -7.90
CA GLN A 229 -10.49 -11.26 -7.10
C GLN A 229 -11.27 -9.96 -7.38
N GLY A 230 -12.57 -10.03 -7.34
CA GLY A 230 -13.45 -8.88 -7.55
C GLY A 230 -14.21 -8.97 -8.89
N PRO A 231 -15.08 -7.96 -9.18
CA PRO A 231 -15.47 -6.90 -8.24
C PRO A 231 -16.03 -7.48 -6.94
N GLY A 232 -15.63 -6.88 -5.81
CA GLY A 232 -16.02 -7.38 -4.49
C GLY A 232 -16.13 -6.25 -3.47
N ARG A 233 -16.74 -6.55 -2.32
CA ARG A 233 -16.83 -5.63 -1.19
C ARG A 233 -16.35 -6.30 0.08
N GLN A 234 -15.37 -5.72 0.75
CA GLN A 234 -14.86 -6.20 2.04
C GLN A 234 -15.88 -5.97 3.15
N SER A 235 -16.14 -7.00 3.96
CA SER A 235 -17.09 -6.90 5.07
C SER A 235 -16.60 -6.01 6.19
N ALA A 236 -15.31 -6.00 6.48
CA ALA A 236 -14.73 -5.20 7.57
C ALA A 236 -14.71 -3.71 7.27
N SER A 237 -14.25 -3.32 6.08
CA SER A 237 -13.96 -1.94 5.69
C SER A 237 -15.00 -1.30 4.78
N ASN A 238 -15.97 -2.07 4.29
CA ASN A 238 -16.90 -1.66 3.24
C ASN A 238 -16.23 -1.30 1.89
N GLN A 239 -14.89 -1.41 1.78
CA GLN A 239 -14.16 -1.10 0.57
C GLN A 239 -14.59 -2.01 -0.58
N ILE A 240 -14.92 -1.40 -1.71
CA ILE A 240 -15.11 -2.12 -2.97
C ILE A 240 -13.75 -2.26 -3.62
N PHE A 241 -13.47 -3.42 -4.22
CA PHE A 241 -12.17 -3.70 -4.79
C PHE A 241 -12.22 -4.55 -6.06
N LEU A 242 -11.19 -4.41 -6.89
CA LEU A 242 -10.88 -5.26 -8.02
C LEU A 242 -9.38 -5.50 -8.06
N HIS A 243 -8.93 -6.70 -7.71
CA HIS A 243 -7.53 -7.11 -7.77
C HIS A 243 -7.21 -7.74 -9.12
N ILE A 244 -6.21 -7.23 -9.81
CA ILE A 244 -5.74 -7.75 -11.09
C ILE A 244 -4.25 -8.10 -11.01
N GLU A 245 -3.83 -9.10 -11.77
CA GLU A 245 -2.45 -9.56 -11.82
C GLU A 245 -1.83 -9.24 -13.18
N GLY A 246 -0.72 -8.53 -13.15
CA GLY A 246 0.11 -8.22 -14.28
C GLY A 246 1.33 -9.15 -14.38
N PRO A 247 2.28 -8.82 -15.26
CA PRO A 247 3.54 -9.55 -15.38
C PRO A 247 4.29 -9.58 -14.04
N ASP A 248 5.14 -10.60 -13.86
CA ASP A 248 5.92 -10.86 -12.64
C ASP A 248 5.08 -11.05 -11.37
N GLY A 249 3.77 -11.33 -11.48
CA GLY A 249 2.89 -11.48 -10.34
C GLY A 249 2.58 -10.15 -9.62
N LEU A 250 2.80 -9.02 -10.29
CA LEU A 250 2.46 -7.70 -9.76
C LEU A 250 0.93 -7.57 -9.63
N ILE A 251 0.42 -7.50 -8.40
CA ILE A 251 -1.01 -7.30 -8.15
C ILE A 251 -1.27 -5.82 -7.90
N LEU A 252 -2.09 -5.23 -8.76
CA LEU A 252 -2.62 -3.88 -8.60
C LEU A 252 -4.12 -3.95 -8.35
N SER A 253 -4.63 -2.99 -7.58
CA SER A 253 -6.03 -3.00 -7.17
C SER A 253 -6.68 -1.64 -7.38
N TYR A 254 -7.84 -1.63 -8.03
CA TYR A 254 -8.75 -0.49 -7.97
C TYR A 254 -9.62 -0.63 -6.73
N VAL A 255 -9.77 0.46 -5.97
CA VAL A 255 -10.55 0.47 -4.74
C VAL A 255 -11.44 1.71 -4.66
N ASN A 256 -12.58 1.59 -3.94
CA ASN A 256 -13.50 2.71 -3.72
C ASN A 256 -14.33 2.50 -2.47
N GLY A 257 -14.83 3.57 -1.85
CA GLY A 257 -15.87 3.53 -0.84
C GLY A 257 -15.47 2.88 0.48
N MET A 258 -14.18 2.98 0.85
CA MET A 258 -13.72 2.54 2.17
C MET A 258 -14.40 3.34 3.28
N ALA A 259 -14.76 2.67 4.37
CA ALA A 259 -15.37 3.31 5.53
C ALA A 259 -14.41 4.34 6.15
N ASP A 260 -14.92 5.54 6.34
CA ASP A 260 -14.35 6.55 7.21
C ASP A 260 -14.76 6.23 8.66
N ILE A 261 -13.78 6.04 9.53
CA ILE A 261 -14.00 5.76 10.95
C ILE A 261 -13.80 6.99 11.81
N GLY A 262 -13.24 8.05 11.22
CA GLY A 262 -12.97 9.32 11.89
C GLY A 262 -12.13 9.16 13.16
N ASP A 263 -12.26 10.15 14.03
CA ASP A 263 -11.53 10.22 15.30
C ASP A 263 -12.13 9.39 16.44
N ARG A 264 -13.18 8.62 16.18
CA ARG A 264 -13.86 7.88 17.26
C ARG A 264 -13.12 6.58 17.52
N PRO A 265 -12.34 6.47 18.62
CA PRO A 265 -11.71 5.21 18.99
C PRO A 265 -12.80 4.17 19.22
N ARG A 266 -12.72 3.07 18.50
CA ARG A 266 -13.53 1.89 18.74
C ARG A 266 -12.63 0.66 18.87
N PRO A 267 -12.99 -0.32 19.67
CA PRO A 267 -12.26 -1.58 19.70
C PRO A 267 -12.22 -2.23 18.32
N ALA A 268 -11.08 -2.84 17.97
CA ALA A 268 -10.96 -3.64 16.76
C ALA A 268 -11.97 -4.79 16.76
N ARG A 269 -12.72 -4.96 15.68
CA ARG A 269 -13.65 -6.08 15.52
C ARG A 269 -12.89 -7.29 15.00
N GLN A 270 -13.35 -8.47 15.40
CA GLN A 270 -12.82 -9.75 14.93
C GLN A 270 -13.84 -10.41 14.02
N PHE A 271 -13.51 -10.60 12.76
CA PHE A 271 -14.29 -11.38 11.80
C PHE A 271 -13.66 -12.76 11.63
N PRO A 272 -14.46 -13.82 11.46
CA PRO A 272 -13.91 -15.14 11.14
C PRO A 272 -13.28 -15.13 9.73
N LEU A 273 -12.29 -15.99 9.48
CA LEU A 273 -11.73 -16.15 8.15
C LEU A 273 -12.69 -16.99 7.28
N THR A 274 -13.61 -16.34 6.62
CA THR A 274 -14.59 -16.95 5.70
C THR A 274 -14.62 -16.18 4.38
N ALA A 275 -15.11 -16.82 3.32
CA ALA A 275 -15.26 -16.17 2.02
C ALA A 275 -16.12 -14.89 2.12
N THR A 276 -17.20 -14.92 2.92
CA THR A 276 -18.08 -13.78 3.13
C THR A 276 -17.46 -12.66 3.97
N SER A 277 -16.53 -12.98 4.88
CA SER A 277 -15.78 -11.96 5.62
C SER A 277 -14.77 -11.23 4.74
N LEU A 278 -14.14 -11.94 3.80
CA LEU A 278 -13.22 -11.35 2.82
C LEU A 278 -13.96 -10.57 1.73
N CYS A 279 -15.10 -11.12 1.25
CA CYS A 279 -15.92 -10.48 0.23
C CYS A 279 -17.39 -10.80 0.41
N ASN A 280 -18.19 -9.83 0.86
CA ASN A 280 -19.62 -10.06 1.06
C ASN A 280 -20.43 -10.12 -0.26
N TRP A 281 -19.82 -9.83 -1.40
CA TRP A 281 -20.40 -10.03 -2.73
C TRP A 281 -20.11 -11.41 -3.32
N GLY A 282 -19.36 -12.26 -2.60
CA GLY A 282 -19.10 -13.64 -2.98
C GLY A 282 -17.98 -13.84 -4.00
N SER A 283 -17.14 -12.81 -4.28
CA SER A 283 -15.97 -12.99 -5.13
C SER A 283 -14.88 -13.74 -4.38
N GLU A 284 -14.38 -14.84 -4.94
CA GLU A 284 -13.29 -15.64 -4.39
C GLU A 284 -11.96 -15.34 -5.10
N SER A 285 -10.85 -15.46 -4.37
CA SER A 285 -9.50 -15.31 -4.92
C SER A 285 -9.15 -16.46 -5.85
N LYS A 286 -8.55 -16.13 -7.01
CA LYS A 286 -8.08 -17.08 -8.02
C LYS A 286 -6.56 -17.20 -7.97
N GLY A 287 -6.06 -18.12 -7.15
CA GLY A 287 -4.64 -18.49 -7.13
C GLY A 287 -3.75 -17.70 -6.17
N VAL A 288 -4.30 -16.78 -5.37
CA VAL A 288 -3.56 -16.05 -4.33
C VAL A 288 -4.09 -16.46 -2.98
N LEU A 289 -3.31 -17.26 -2.25
CA LEU A 289 -3.74 -17.88 -0.99
C LEU A 289 -4.03 -16.85 0.09
N GLU A 290 -3.23 -15.80 0.19
CA GLU A 290 -3.36 -14.74 1.19
C GLU A 290 -4.68 -13.95 1.05
N LEU A 291 -5.31 -14.00 -0.11
CA LEU A 291 -6.61 -13.37 -0.38
C LEU A 291 -7.77 -14.38 -0.32
N SER A 292 -7.50 -15.62 0.10
CA SER A 292 -8.47 -16.72 0.15
C SER A 292 -8.83 -17.07 1.60
N ALA A 293 -10.06 -17.53 1.81
CA ALA A 293 -10.47 -18.17 3.06
C ALA A 293 -9.99 -19.64 3.17
N ARG A 294 -9.38 -20.17 2.13
CA ARG A 294 -8.85 -21.53 2.11
C ARG A 294 -7.40 -21.47 2.58
N ALA A 295 -7.16 -22.00 3.79
CA ALA A 295 -5.82 -22.19 4.35
C ALA A 295 -5.11 -23.37 3.67
#